data_032fe3a1a21a62b94f40281c51c9951e
#
_entry.id   032fe3a1a21a62b94f40281c51c9951e
#
_cell.length_a   1.000
_cell.length_b   1.000
_cell.length_c   1.000
_cell.angle_alpha   90.00
_cell.angle_beta   90.00
_cell.angle_gamma   90.00
#
_symmetry.space_group_name_H-M   'P 1'
#
loop_
_entity.id
_entity.type
_entity.pdbx_description
1 polymer ?
#
loop_
_entity_poly.entity_id
_entity_poly.type
_entity_poly.pdbx_seq_one_letter_code
_entity_poly.pdbx_strand_id
1 'polypeptide(L)'
;TQKSEVIAFNDSLIIPRMEERLRMDTAWVDSLTYDTIVEKKYMHYLPDDVILRAFKELNYSQYLIKSERLVPQKFTFYFAGKADTLPVLKGLNFDEKEAFVIEKNQRNDTIHYWVKDSLLYKQDTLALSLTYLYTDTLNQLIPRTDTLKLVSKQKTLTKEEPEKKKKKKKKEGEEDEPIPTKFLPVNVNAPSSMDVYGYVSLNFEEPIASFDTAAIHLRQKVDTIWKDIPFEFEQDSLNLRRFNLYPENDWEPTMEYEFSVDSTAFHGIYGLFTDKIKQSFKVRSEDEYFTLHFIVTGADPQAFVELLDTQDKVVRRRLVEDGRADFYYLN
;
A
#
# COMPACT_ATOMS: atom_id res chain seq x y z
N THR A 1 -5.77 -19.06 22.27
CA THR A 1 -6.25 -17.73 21.89
C THR A 1 -6.78 -17.76 20.47
N GLN A 2 -8.01 -17.32 20.27
CA GLN A 2 -8.60 -17.24 18.94
C GLN A 2 -7.91 -16.11 18.16
N LYS A 3 -7.60 -16.36 16.88
CA LYS A 3 -7.02 -15.36 15.99
C LYS A 3 -7.98 -14.19 15.87
N SER A 4 -7.56 -12.99 16.19
CA SER A 4 -8.27 -11.71 16.09
C SER A 4 -9.01 -11.22 17.36
N GLU A 5 -8.81 -11.81 18.51
CA GLU A 5 -9.34 -11.25 19.73
C GLU A 5 -8.65 -9.94 20.07
N VAL A 6 -9.45 -8.97 20.46
CA VAL A 6 -8.99 -7.71 21.03
C VAL A 6 -8.99 -7.88 22.54
N ILE A 7 -7.85 -7.62 23.15
CA ILE A 7 -7.68 -7.71 24.61
C ILE A 7 -7.76 -6.29 25.17
N ALA A 8 -8.51 -6.13 26.24
CA ALA A 8 -8.54 -4.88 26.98
C ALA A 8 -8.32 -5.16 28.46
N PHE A 9 -7.50 -4.38 29.09
CA PHE A 9 -7.27 -4.49 30.54
C PHE A 9 -7.23 -3.10 31.19
N ASN A 10 -7.40 -3.10 32.49
CA ASN A 10 -7.21 -1.93 33.32
C ASN A 10 -6.10 -2.23 34.34
N ASP A 11 -5.16 -1.32 34.49
CA ASP A 11 -4.01 -1.45 35.40
C ASP A 11 -4.41 -1.40 36.87
N SER A 12 -5.62 -0.90 37.17
CA SER A 12 -6.14 -0.73 38.54
C SER A 12 -7.23 -1.76 38.81
N LEU A 13 -7.20 -2.32 40.01
CA LEU A 13 -8.29 -3.15 40.51
C LEU A 13 -9.55 -2.31 40.71
N ILE A 14 -10.58 -2.62 39.91
CA ILE A 14 -11.88 -1.97 40.03
C ILE A 14 -12.69 -2.71 41.08
N ILE A 15 -13.04 -2.00 42.15
CA ILE A 15 -13.97 -2.52 43.19
C ILE A 15 -15.33 -1.93 42.91
N PRO A 16 -16.28 -2.71 42.36
CA PRO A 16 -17.60 -2.19 42.02
C PRO A 16 -18.37 -1.84 43.31
N ARG A 17 -19.03 -0.71 43.27
CA ARG A 17 -19.96 -0.25 44.32
C ARG A 17 -21.32 -0.02 43.68
N MET A 18 -22.38 -0.21 44.49
CA MET A 18 -23.75 0.06 44.07
C MET A 18 -24.32 1.15 44.96
N GLU A 19 -25.01 2.09 44.41
CA GLU A 19 -25.78 3.09 45.11
C GLU A 19 -27.17 3.25 44.49
N GLU A 20 -28.16 3.54 45.34
CA GLU A 20 -29.50 3.80 44.85
C GLU A 20 -29.58 5.27 44.40
N ARG A 21 -29.98 5.49 43.15
CA ARG A 21 -30.21 6.81 42.57
C ARG A 21 -31.65 6.95 42.10
N LEU A 22 -32.08 8.18 41.97
CA LEU A 22 -33.37 8.54 41.41
C LEU A 22 -33.18 9.05 39.98
N ARG A 23 -34.05 8.62 39.08
CA ARG A 23 -34.14 9.21 37.74
C ARG A 23 -35.59 9.59 37.45
N MET A 24 -35.75 10.66 36.69
CA MET A 24 -37.03 11.01 36.11
C MET A 24 -37.31 10.13 34.91
N ASP A 25 -38.39 9.36 34.94
CA ASP A 25 -38.80 8.48 33.86
C ASP A 25 -40.12 9.01 33.32
N THR A 26 -40.26 9.12 32.00
CA THR A 26 -41.45 9.65 31.36
C THR A 26 -42.38 8.49 31.01
N ALA A 27 -43.58 8.51 31.58
CA ALA A 27 -44.65 7.57 31.18
C ALA A 27 -45.35 8.11 29.93
N TRP A 28 -45.25 7.37 28.83
CA TRP A 28 -45.80 7.74 27.54
C TRP A 28 -47.19 7.10 27.36
N VAL A 29 -48.16 7.86 26.86
CA VAL A 29 -49.46 7.36 26.44
C VAL A 29 -49.39 6.85 25.00
N ASP A 30 -48.69 7.59 24.15
CA ASP A 30 -48.40 7.24 22.76
C ASP A 30 -47.04 7.80 22.35
N SER A 31 -46.61 7.65 21.09
CA SER A 31 -45.30 8.07 20.58
C SER A 31 -45.10 9.60 20.60
N LEU A 32 -46.08 10.40 20.90
CA LEU A 32 -46.01 11.87 20.85
C LEU A 32 -46.47 12.55 22.15
N THR A 33 -47.30 11.87 22.97
CA THR A 33 -47.86 12.40 24.19
C THR A 33 -47.44 11.62 25.42
N TYR A 34 -46.97 12.31 26.46
CA TYR A 34 -46.67 11.70 27.74
C TYR A 34 -47.77 12.00 28.75
N ASP A 35 -48.00 11.03 29.66
CA ASP A 35 -48.98 11.15 30.74
C ASP A 35 -48.39 11.89 31.93
N THR A 36 -47.31 11.39 32.44
CA THR A 36 -46.66 11.96 33.62
C THR A 36 -45.15 11.66 33.66
N ILE A 37 -44.44 12.42 34.48
CA ILE A 37 -43.03 12.18 34.80
C ILE A 37 -43.02 11.59 36.20
N VAL A 38 -42.47 10.37 36.31
CA VAL A 38 -42.42 9.63 37.58
C VAL A 38 -40.96 9.49 38.03
N GLU A 39 -40.75 9.74 39.31
CA GLU A 39 -39.46 9.48 39.95
C GLU A 39 -39.30 7.98 40.16
N LYS A 40 -38.26 7.39 39.56
CA LYS A 40 -37.99 5.95 39.64
C LYS A 40 -36.62 5.69 40.26
N LYS A 41 -36.60 4.87 41.28
CA LYS A 41 -35.38 4.39 41.89
C LYS A 41 -34.69 3.36 41.00
N TYR A 42 -33.37 3.48 40.82
CA TYR A 42 -32.57 2.48 40.13
C TYR A 42 -31.22 2.29 40.84
N MET A 43 -30.65 1.12 40.68
CA MET A 43 -29.30 0.81 41.17
C MET A 43 -28.29 1.31 40.19
N HIS A 44 -27.44 2.17 40.67
CA HIS A 44 -26.31 2.73 39.90
C HIS A 44 -25.02 2.05 40.30
N TYR A 45 -24.22 1.69 39.31
CA TYR A 45 -22.94 1.00 39.52
C TYR A 45 -21.78 1.95 39.29
N LEU A 46 -20.82 1.95 40.23
CA LEU A 46 -19.64 2.79 40.21
C LEU A 46 -18.36 1.92 40.13
N PRO A 47 -17.29 2.43 39.56
CA PRO A 47 -17.12 3.73 38.90
C PRO A 47 -17.78 3.77 37.52
N ASP A 48 -18.23 4.96 37.09
CA ASP A 48 -18.87 5.21 35.79
C ASP A 48 -17.87 5.35 34.65
N ASP A 49 -16.65 5.74 34.97
CA ASP A 49 -15.63 6.21 34.07
C ASP A 49 -14.51 5.17 33.86
N VAL A 50 -14.89 3.89 33.76
CA VAL A 50 -13.92 2.83 33.47
C VAL A 50 -13.48 2.90 32.03
N ILE A 51 -12.24 3.34 31.81
CA ILE A 51 -11.63 3.38 30.50
C ILE A 51 -10.82 2.11 30.30
N LEU A 52 -11.24 1.26 29.34
CA LEU A 52 -10.52 0.09 28.91
C LEU A 52 -9.77 0.41 27.61
N ARG A 53 -8.46 0.29 27.61
CA ARG A 53 -7.66 0.40 26.41
C ARG A 53 -7.56 -0.95 25.74
N ALA A 54 -8.17 -1.06 24.56
CA ALA A 54 -8.19 -2.27 23.79
C ALA A 54 -7.02 -2.32 22.80
N PHE A 55 -6.35 -3.44 22.72
CA PHE A 55 -5.31 -3.68 21.73
C PHE A 55 -5.41 -5.09 21.16
N LYS A 56 -4.89 -5.24 19.97
CA LYS A 56 -4.78 -6.53 19.31
C LYS A 56 -3.40 -7.11 19.60
N GLU A 57 -3.36 -8.29 20.19
CA GLU A 57 -2.09 -8.98 20.40
C GLU A 57 -1.41 -9.27 19.07
N LEU A 58 -0.13 -8.93 18.97
CA LEU A 58 0.67 -9.21 17.79
C LEU A 58 0.95 -10.72 17.73
N ASN A 59 0.52 -11.35 16.65
CA ASN A 59 0.83 -12.74 16.39
C ASN A 59 2.24 -12.85 15.80
N TYR A 60 3.16 -13.40 16.56
CA TYR A 60 4.55 -13.63 16.11
C TYR A 60 4.74 -15.00 15.44
N SER A 61 3.69 -15.82 15.38
CA SER A 61 3.78 -17.15 14.76
C SER A 61 4.09 -17.02 13.27
N GLN A 62 5.12 -17.73 12.82
CA GLN A 62 5.50 -17.79 11.42
C GLN A 62 4.99 -19.08 10.78
N TYR A 63 4.25 -18.98 9.71
CA TYR A 63 3.82 -20.09 8.86
C TYR A 63 3.40 -19.55 7.49
N LEU A 64 3.45 -20.42 6.49
CA LEU A 64 2.95 -20.11 5.15
C LEU A 64 1.41 -20.09 5.17
N ILE A 65 0.80 -18.92 4.92
CA ILE A 65 -0.66 -18.79 4.83
C ILE A 65 -1.15 -19.34 3.51
N LYS A 66 -0.55 -18.87 2.42
CA LYS A 66 -0.89 -19.28 1.06
C LYS A 66 0.26 -19.01 0.09
N SER A 67 0.21 -19.74 -1.01
CA SER A 67 0.99 -19.47 -2.22
C SER A 67 0.05 -19.33 -3.39
N GLU A 68 0.27 -18.35 -4.26
CA GLU A 68 -0.56 -18.17 -5.44
C GLU A 68 0.22 -17.69 -6.65
N ARG A 69 -0.20 -18.12 -7.83
CA ARG A 69 0.30 -17.71 -9.12
C ARG A 69 -0.89 -17.24 -9.95
N LEU A 70 -1.21 -15.94 -9.82
CA LEU A 70 -2.37 -15.35 -10.51
C LEU A 70 -2.11 -15.21 -12.00
N VAL A 71 -0.91 -14.78 -12.36
CA VAL A 71 -0.43 -14.60 -13.73
C VAL A 71 0.78 -15.50 -13.97
N PRO A 72 1.08 -15.89 -15.21
CA PRO A 72 2.21 -16.76 -15.53
C PRO A 72 3.57 -16.21 -15.05
N GLN A 73 3.76 -14.89 -15.15
CA GLN A 73 5.02 -14.22 -14.89
C GLN A 73 5.32 -13.98 -13.40
N LYS A 74 4.33 -14.14 -12.50
CA LYS A 74 4.51 -13.82 -11.08
C LYS A 74 3.82 -14.82 -10.16
N PHE A 75 4.51 -15.23 -9.11
CA PHE A 75 3.89 -15.91 -7.99
C PHE A 75 4.25 -15.23 -6.66
N THR A 76 3.42 -15.47 -5.66
CA THR A 76 3.51 -14.78 -4.36
C THR A 76 3.36 -15.76 -3.22
N PHE A 77 4.20 -15.61 -2.21
CA PHE A 77 4.06 -16.26 -0.91
C PHE A 77 3.59 -15.26 0.14
N TYR A 78 2.65 -15.70 0.97
CA TYR A 78 2.13 -14.91 2.08
C TYR A 78 2.37 -15.66 3.38
N PHE A 79 3.06 -15.02 4.31
CA PHE A 79 3.38 -15.57 5.63
C PHE A 79 2.58 -14.84 6.72
N ALA A 80 2.35 -15.51 7.85
CA ALA A 80 1.55 -14.96 8.95
C ALA A 80 2.28 -13.91 9.77
N GLY A 81 3.59 -14.02 9.93
CA GLY A 81 4.40 -13.16 10.77
C GLY A 81 5.58 -12.53 10.04
N LYS A 82 6.15 -11.50 10.66
CA LYS A 82 7.40 -10.89 10.19
C LYS A 82 8.53 -11.94 10.22
N ALA A 83 9.31 -12.01 9.14
CA ALA A 83 10.51 -12.82 9.09
C ALA A 83 11.76 -11.96 8.89
N ASP A 84 12.85 -12.29 9.59
CA ASP A 84 14.13 -11.60 9.44
C ASP A 84 14.89 -12.10 8.20
N THR A 85 14.60 -13.32 7.77
CA THR A 85 15.24 -13.96 6.61
C THR A 85 14.22 -14.33 5.54
N LEU A 86 14.65 -14.31 4.28
CA LEU A 86 13.84 -14.79 3.18
C LEU A 86 13.80 -16.33 3.17
N PRO A 87 12.70 -16.93 2.70
CA PRO A 87 12.63 -18.36 2.48
C PRO A 87 13.60 -18.78 1.37
N VAL A 88 14.13 -19.98 1.49
CA VAL A 88 14.99 -20.60 0.46
C VAL A 88 14.09 -21.37 -0.49
N LEU A 89 14.15 -20.98 -1.77
CA LEU A 89 13.40 -21.63 -2.84
C LEU A 89 14.36 -22.49 -3.67
N LYS A 90 13.96 -23.72 -3.96
CA LYS A 90 14.67 -24.63 -4.87
C LYS A 90 13.69 -25.16 -5.92
N GLY A 91 14.04 -25.00 -7.19
CA GLY A 91 13.29 -25.55 -8.31
C GLY A 91 13.34 -27.08 -8.33
N LEU A 92 12.23 -27.73 -8.64
CA LEU A 92 12.15 -29.19 -8.83
C LEU A 92 12.02 -29.57 -10.31
N ASN A 93 11.41 -28.68 -11.10
CA ASN A 93 11.28 -28.87 -12.55
C ASN A 93 11.88 -27.70 -13.37
N PHE A 94 12.68 -26.86 -12.73
CA PHE A 94 13.38 -25.75 -13.37
C PHE A 94 14.66 -25.40 -12.56
N ASP A 95 15.56 -24.65 -13.17
CA ASP A 95 16.72 -24.06 -12.48
C ASP A 95 16.32 -22.71 -11.85
N GLU A 96 16.52 -22.55 -10.56
CA GLU A 96 16.17 -21.33 -9.82
C GLU A 96 17.24 -20.24 -9.93
N LYS A 97 18.45 -20.56 -10.40
CA LYS A 97 19.55 -19.59 -10.47
C LYS A 97 19.18 -18.44 -11.39
N GLU A 98 19.23 -17.23 -10.83
CA GLU A 98 18.91 -15.99 -11.55
C GLU A 98 17.53 -15.95 -12.25
N ALA A 99 16.66 -16.93 -11.96
CA ALA A 99 15.35 -17.08 -12.60
C ALA A 99 14.36 -15.99 -12.21
N PHE A 100 14.61 -15.29 -11.08
CA PHE A 100 13.62 -14.41 -10.48
C PHE A 100 14.16 -13.01 -10.17
N VAL A 101 13.26 -12.02 -10.25
CA VAL A 101 13.36 -10.76 -9.53
C VAL A 101 12.48 -10.89 -8.29
N ILE A 102 13.03 -10.63 -7.11
CA ILE A 102 12.34 -10.81 -5.83
C ILE A 102 11.96 -9.43 -5.29
N GLU A 103 10.67 -9.21 -5.10
CA GLU A 103 10.10 -8.02 -4.48
C GLU A 103 9.46 -8.43 -3.16
N LYS A 104 9.76 -7.73 -2.08
CA LYS A 104 9.31 -8.06 -0.72
C LYS A 104 8.87 -6.83 0.02
N ASN A 105 7.92 -6.98 0.93
CA ASN A 105 7.58 -5.89 1.83
C ASN A 105 8.57 -5.79 3.01
N GLN A 106 8.48 -4.71 3.79
CA GLN A 106 9.36 -4.44 4.94
C GLN A 106 9.33 -5.55 6.00
N ARG A 107 8.24 -6.30 6.09
CA ARG A 107 8.07 -7.39 7.08
C ARG A 107 8.53 -8.75 6.57
N ASN A 108 8.89 -8.88 5.31
CA ASN A 108 9.14 -10.15 4.62
C ASN A 108 7.99 -11.17 4.77
N ASP A 109 6.76 -10.70 5.00
CA ASP A 109 5.58 -11.57 5.11
C ASP A 109 4.81 -11.70 3.78
N THR A 110 5.13 -10.86 2.82
CA THR A 110 4.61 -10.92 1.45
C THR A 110 5.76 -10.81 0.48
N ILE A 111 5.99 -11.86 -0.31
CA ILE A 111 7.15 -11.95 -1.21
C ILE A 111 6.66 -12.32 -2.60
N HIS A 112 6.97 -11.46 -3.56
CA HIS A 112 6.68 -11.65 -4.98
C HIS A 112 7.91 -12.14 -5.71
N TYR A 113 7.76 -13.19 -6.50
CA TYR A 113 8.79 -13.71 -7.39
C TYR A 113 8.35 -13.46 -8.84
N TRP A 114 9.06 -12.60 -9.52
CA TRP A 114 8.86 -12.29 -10.93
C TRP A 114 9.78 -13.18 -11.75
N VAL A 115 9.18 -14.02 -12.61
CA VAL A 115 9.91 -15.00 -13.43
C VAL A 115 10.47 -14.30 -14.65
N LYS A 116 11.81 -14.21 -14.76
CA LYS A 116 12.49 -13.54 -15.88
C LYS A 116 12.43 -14.35 -17.19
N ASP A 117 12.61 -15.67 -17.10
CA ASP A 117 12.68 -16.53 -18.26
C ASP A 117 11.30 -16.84 -18.86
N SER A 118 11.17 -16.53 -20.15
CA SER A 118 9.94 -16.76 -20.89
C SER A 118 9.58 -18.25 -21.05
N LEU A 119 10.55 -19.14 -21.11
CA LEU A 119 10.31 -20.57 -21.17
C LEU A 119 9.78 -21.09 -19.83
N LEU A 120 10.27 -20.51 -18.74
CA LEU A 120 9.85 -20.87 -17.39
C LEU A 120 8.42 -20.37 -17.09
N TYR A 121 8.10 -19.10 -17.38
CA TYR A 121 6.74 -18.61 -17.07
C TYR A 121 5.66 -19.17 -17.99
N LYS A 122 6.02 -19.71 -19.17
CA LYS A 122 5.08 -20.41 -20.05
C LYS A 122 4.70 -21.81 -19.57
N GLN A 123 5.43 -22.38 -18.60
CA GLN A 123 5.07 -23.66 -18.00
C GLN A 123 3.77 -23.52 -17.20
N ASP A 124 2.82 -24.43 -17.40
CA ASP A 124 1.55 -24.42 -16.69
C ASP A 124 1.74 -24.58 -15.18
N THR A 125 2.70 -25.42 -14.78
CA THR A 125 2.96 -25.74 -13.38
C THR A 125 4.45 -25.57 -13.06
N LEU A 126 4.74 -24.75 -12.04
CA LEU A 126 6.06 -24.66 -11.42
C LEU A 126 6.07 -25.49 -10.16
N ALA A 127 6.92 -26.53 -10.11
CA ALA A 127 7.13 -27.35 -8.92
C ALA A 127 8.41 -26.88 -8.21
N LEU A 128 8.31 -26.61 -6.92
CA LEU A 128 9.40 -26.11 -6.10
C LEU A 128 9.34 -26.63 -4.67
N SER A 129 10.50 -26.64 -4.04
CA SER A 129 10.65 -26.87 -2.60
C SER A 129 10.92 -25.51 -1.94
N LEU A 130 10.16 -25.18 -0.90
CA LEU A 130 10.27 -23.94 -0.14
C LEU A 130 10.64 -24.25 1.29
N THR A 131 11.81 -23.79 1.73
CA THR A 131 12.27 -23.88 3.11
C THR A 131 12.14 -22.53 3.81
N TYR A 132 11.42 -22.50 4.91
CA TYR A 132 11.14 -21.28 5.67
C TYR A 132 11.06 -21.58 7.17
N LEU A 133 11.10 -20.55 8.01
CA LEU A 133 10.93 -20.68 9.45
C LEU A 133 9.45 -20.86 9.78
N TYR A 134 9.16 -21.86 10.56
CA TYR A 134 7.82 -22.23 11.01
C TYR A 134 7.76 -22.25 12.54
N THR A 135 6.72 -21.68 13.12
CA THR A 135 6.50 -21.74 14.56
C THR A 135 5.76 -23.04 14.91
N ASP A 136 6.39 -23.91 15.67
CA ASP A 136 5.84 -25.19 16.11
C ASP A 136 4.83 -25.02 17.27
N THR A 137 4.31 -26.15 17.78
CA THR A 137 3.36 -26.18 18.89
C THR A 137 3.94 -25.73 20.24
N LEU A 138 5.28 -25.66 20.35
CA LEU A 138 6.01 -25.21 21.52
C LEU A 138 6.44 -23.73 21.38
N ASN A 139 5.94 -23.02 20.37
CA ASN A 139 6.32 -21.66 20.00
C ASN A 139 7.82 -21.49 19.65
N GLN A 140 8.46 -22.56 19.14
CA GLN A 140 9.83 -22.51 18.66
C GLN A 140 9.87 -22.35 17.14
N LEU A 141 10.79 -21.53 16.65
CA LEU A 141 11.03 -21.36 15.22
C LEU A 141 11.94 -22.49 14.73
N ILE A 142 11.37 -23.35 13.90
CA ILE A 142 12.08 -24.46 13.27
C ILE A 142 12.04 -24.34 11.75
N PRO A 143 13.09 -24.78 11.02
CA PRO A 143 13.05 -24.84 9.57
C PRO A 143 12.04 -25.87 9.10
N ARG A 144 11.16 -25.48 8.20
CA ARG A 144 10.18 -26.34 7.54
C ARG A 144 10.34 -26.28 6.05
N THR A 145 10.26 -27.43 5.39
CA THR A 145 10.33 -27.54 3.93
C THR A 145 9.04 -28.10 3.40
N ASP A 146 8.37 -27.33 2.55
CA ASP A 146 7.14 -27.73 1.87
C ASP A 146 7.39 -27.85 0.36
N THR A 147 6.80 -28.86 -0.27
CA THR A 147 6.79 -28.99 -1.73
C THR A 147 5.52 -28.38 -2.29
N LEU A 148 5.68 -27.39 -3.16
CA LEU A 148 4.59 -26.62 -3.73
C LEU A 148 4.50 -26.83 -5.24
N LYS A 149 3.26 -26.85 -5.74
CA LYS A 149 2.94 -26.86 -7.18
C LYS A 149 2.14 -25.59 -7.48
N LEU A 150 2.75 -24.65 -8.19
CA LEU A 150 2.17 -23.36 -8.53
C LEU A 150 1.59 -23.42 -9.95
N VAL A 151 0.27 -23.53 -10.03
CA VAL A 151 -0.46 -23.49 -11.31
C VAL A 151 -0.92 -22.04 -11.55
N SER A 152 -0.70 -21.55 -12.78
CA SER A 152 -1.20 -20.21 -13.14
C SER A 152 -2.73 -20.23 -13.22
N LYS A 153 -3.39 -19.26 -12.55
CA LYS A 153 -4.85 -19.10 -12.65
C LYS A 153 -5.25 -18.53 -14.02
N GLN A 154 -4.41 -17.68 -14.58
CA GLN A 154 -4.57 -17.20 -15.94
C GLN A 154 -3.89 -18.20 -16.88
N LYS A 155 -4.65 -18.80 -17.77
CA LYS A 155 -4.08 -19.67 -18.78
C LYS A 155 -3.07 -18.88 -19.62
N THR A 156 -1.86 -19.39 -19.72
CA THR A 156 -0.90 -18.87 -20.70
C THR A 156 -1.58 -19.02 -22.06
N LEU A 157 -1.74 -17.94 -22.79
CA LEU A 157 -2.19 -17.99 -24.19
C LEU A 157 -1.08 -18.65 -25.02
N THR A 158 -0.91 -19.95 -24.86
CA THR A 158 0.00 -20.81 -25.65
C THR A 158 -0.71 -21.38 -26.86
N LYS A 159 -1.68 -20.69 -27.35
CA LYS A 159 -2.12 -20.78 -28.75
C LYS A 159 -2.08 -19.33 -29.23
N GLU A 160 -1.18 -19.06 -30.17
CA GLU A 160 -1.60 -18.25 -31.30
C GLU A 160 -3.02 -18.77 -31.62
N GLU A 161 -4.07 -18.12 -31.08
CA GLU A 161 -5.35 -18.25 -31.69
C GLU A 161 -5.07 -17.83 -33.13
N PRO A 162 -5.24 -18.72 -34.12
CA PRO A 162 -5.28 -18.25 -35.46
C PRO A 162 -6.41 -17.23 -35.42
N GLU A 163 -6.05 -15.94 -35.54
CA GLU A 163 -7.02 -14.90 -35.76
C GLU A 163 -8.04 -15.52 -36.71
N LYS A 164 -9.26 -15.78 -36.21
CA LYS A 164 -10.38 -16.00 -37.06
C LYS A 164 -10.52 -14.70 -37.83
N LYS A 165 -9.70 -14.55 -38.84
CA LYS A 165 -9.87 -13.59 -39.93
C LYS A 165 -11.32 -13.73 -40.34
N LYS A 166 -12.18 -12.87 -39.82
CA LYS A 166 -13.38 -12.52 -40.50
C LYS A 166 -12.88 -12.10 -41.88
N LYS A 167 -13.00 -13.00 -42.85
CA LYS A 167 -12.78 -12.71 -44.28
C LYS A 167 -13.78 -11.65 -44.66
N LYS A 168 -13.55 -10.40 -44.32
CA LYS A 168 -13.99 -9.26 -45.07
C LYS A 168 -13.11 -9.29 -46.31
N LYS A 169 -13.76 -9.42 -47.48
CA LYS A 169 -13.11 -9.31 -48.77
C LYS A 169 -12.25 -8.05 -48.78
N LYS A 170 -10.90 -8.21 -48.72
CA LYS A 170 -9.97 -7.11 -48.96
C LYS A 170 -10.29 -6.53 -50.33
N LYS A 171 -10.56 -5.24 -50.37
CA LYS A 171 -10.42 -4.44 -51.59
C LYS A 171 -8.93 -4.26 -51.80
N GLU A 172 -8.45 -4.55 -53.01
CA GLU A 172 -7.06 -4.28 -53.40
C GLU A 172 -6.80 -2.77 -53.23
N GLY A 173 -5.80 -2.43 -52.36
CA GLY A 173 -5.33 -1.06 -52.17
C GLY A 173 -5.28 -0.55 -50.71
N GLU A 174 -5.60 -1.33 -49.71
CA GLU A 174 -5.39 -0.92 -48.29
C GLU A 174 -3.96 -1.29 -47.84
N GLU A 175 -3.16 -0.28 -47.54
CA GLU A 175 -1.90 -0.44 -46.85
C GLU A 175 -2.13 -1.20 -45.51
N ASP A 176 -1.23 -2.11 -45.17
CA ASP A 176 -1.30 -2.85 -43.90
C ASP A 176 -1.26 -1.83 -42.75
N GLU A 177 -2.34 -1.76 -41.94
CA GLU A 177 -2.34 -0.98 -40.74
C GLU A 177 -1.16 -1.44 -39.84
N PRO A 178 -0.34 -0.52 -39.32
CA PRO A 178 0.78 -0.89 -38.46
C PRO A 178 0.26 -1.65 -37.23
N ILE A 179 0.92 -2.77 -36.93
CA ILE A 179 0.62 -3.56 -35.73
C ILE A 179 0.76 -2.61 -34.51
N PRO A 180 -0.27 -2.45 -33.69
CA PRO A 180 -0.20 -1.53 -32.54
C PRO A 180 0.96 -1.93 -31.62
N THR A 181 1.92 -1.04 -31.45
CA THR A 181 3.05 -1.24 -30.53
C THR A 181 2.51 -1.30 -29.10
N LYS A 182 2.75 -2.41 -28.41
CA LYS A 182 2.37 -2.57 -27.02
C LYS A 182 3.46 -1.97 -26.15
N PHE A 183 3.15 -0.88 -25.47
CA PHE A 183 4.06 -0.22 -24.54
C PHE A 183 3.99 -0.82 -23.13
N LEU A 184 5.03 -0.57 -22.35
CA LEU A 184 5.07 -0.88 -20.92
C LEU A 184 4.05 -0.01 -20.17
N PRO A 185 3.04 -0.62 -19.51
CA PRO A 185 2.06 0.14 -18.77
C PRO A 185 2.69 0.82 -17.55
N VAL A 186 2.40 2.10 -17.38
CA VAL A 186 2.85 2.91 -16.25
C VAL A 186 1.70 3.78 -15.75
N ASN A 187 1.54 3.84 -14.45
CA ASN A 187 0.63 4.77 -13.78
C ASN A 187 1.46 5.90 -13.18
N VAL A 188 1.23 7.11 -13.67
CA VAL A 188 1.91 8.32 -13.18
C VAL A 188 1.02 8.98 -12.14
N ASN A 189 1.50 9.08 -10.92
CA ASN A 189 0.87 9.86 -9.87
C ASN A 189 1.51 11.26 -9.83
N ALA A 190 0.97 12.17 -10.60
CA ALA A 190 1.27 13.60 -10.61
C ALA A 190 -0.07 14.34 -10.64
N PRO A 191 -0.68 14.63 -9.48
CA PRO A 191 -1.98 15.29 -9.41
C PRO A 191 -1.89 16.68 -10.00
N SER A 192 -2.95 17.16 -10.68
CA SER A 192 -2.99 18.49 -11.29
C SER A 192 -2.76 19.63 -10.29
N SER A 193 -3.07 19.39 -9.02
CA SER A 193 -2.74 20.26 -7.88
C SER A 193 -1.86 19.48 -6.92
N MET A 194 -0.57 19.78 -6.93
CA MET A 194 0.46 19.11 -6.13
C MET A 194 0.61 19.80 -4.78
N ASP A 195 0.70 19.04 -3.72
CA ASP A 195 1.05 19.58 -2.40
C ASP A 195 2.53 20.03 -2.36
N VAL A 196 2.84 21.05 -1.54
CA VAL A 196 4.23 21.56 -1.38
C VAL A 196 5.22 20.50 -0.89
N TYR A 197 4.74 19.43 -0.24
CA TYR A 197 5.51 18.28 0.21
C TYR A 197 5.30 17.04 -0.69
N GLY A 198 4.60 17.19 -1.79
CA GLY A 198 4.29 16.12 -2.72
C GLY A 198 5.48 15.68 -3.57
N TYR A 199 5.30 14.64 -4.34
CA TYR A 199 6.29 14.15 -5.29
C TYR A 199 5.59 13.46 -6.48
N VAL A 200 6.30 13.35 -7.59
CA VAL A 200 5.82 12.58 -8.74
C VAL A 200 6.23 11.13 -8.55
N SER A 201 5.31 10.19 -8.74
CA SER A 201 5.67 8.78 -8.73
C SER A 201 5.22 8.05 -10.00
N LEU A 202 6.08 7.16 -10.48
CA LEU A 202 5.84 6.24 -11.58
C LEU A 202 5.64 4.84 -11.01
N ASN A 203 4.52 4.20 -11.31
CA ASN A 203 4.25 2.83 -10.88
C ASN A 203 4.07 1.94 -12.12
N PHE A 204 5.01 1.03 -12.33
CA PHE A 204 5.02 0.09 -13.45
C PHE A 204 4.29 -1.21 -13.10
N GLU A 205 3.75 -1.90 -14.09
CA GLU A 205 3.11 -3.21 -13.90
C GLU A 205 4.11 -4.34 -13.68
N GLU A 206 5.34 -4.19 -14.19
CA GLU A 206 6.44 -5.14 -14.06
C GLU A 206 7.72 -4.46 -13.54
N PRO A 207 8.68 -5.19 -12.95
CA PRO A 207 9.97 -4.64 -12.57
C PRO A 207 10.74 -4.08 -13.75
N ILE A 208 11.51 -3.03 -13.51
CA ILE A 208 12.32 -2.36 -14.54
C ILE A 208 13.68 -3.01 -14.62
N ALA A 209 14.10 -3.39 -15.83
CA ALA A 209 15.40 -3.95 -16.13
C ALA A 209 16.48 -2.87 -16.28
N SER A 210 16.14 -1.77 -16.94
CA SER A 210 17.02 -0.62 -17.13
C SER A 210 16.23 0.65 -17.39
N PHE A 211 16.80 1.79 -17.07
CA PHE A 211 16.22 3.10 -17.37
C PHE A 211 17.32 4.13 -17.64
N ASP A 212 16.97 5.15 -18.41
CA ASP A 212 17.84 6.27 -18.76
C ASP A 212 17.36 7.54 -18.06
N THR A 213 18.16 8.03 -17.11
CA THR A 213 17.85 9.27 -16.38
C THR A 213 17.96 10.51 -17.26
N ALA A 214 18.76 10.49 -18.32
CA ALA A 214 18.88 11.60 -19.24
C ALA A 214 17.62 11.84 -20.08
N ALA A 215 16.75 10.81 -20.16
CA ALA A 215 15.46 10.87 -20.85
C ALA A 215 14.29 11.33 -19.93
N ILE A 216 14.60 11.74 -18.71
CA ILE A 216 13.63 12.21 -17.71
C ILE A 216 13.84 13.72 -17.52
N HIS A 217 12.77 14.49 -17.58
CA HIS A 217 12.84 15.94 -17.52
C HIS A 217 11.83 16.48 -16.52
N LEU A 218 12.28 17.44 -15.71
CA LEU A 218 11.43 18.26 -14.86
C LEU A 218 11.64 19.71 -15.21
N ARG A 219 10.57 20.42 -15.51
CA ARG A 219 10.59 21.83 -15.94
C ARG A 219 9.68 22.67 -15.08
N GLN A 220 10.12 23.87 -14.75
CA GLN A 220 9.34 24.90 -14.11
C GLN A 220 8.97 25.97 -15.12
N LYS A 221 7.76 26.48 -15.05
CA LYS A 221 7.30 27.59 -15.89
C LYS A 221 7.62 28.92 -15.22
N VAL A 222 8.56 29.63 -15.80
CA VAL A 222 8.91 31.01 -15.36
C VAL A 222 8.38 31.99 -16.40
N ASP A 223 7.40 32.80 -16.03
CA ASP A 223 6.60 33.64 -16.93
C ASP A 223 5.90 32.77 -18.03
N THR A 224 6.45 32.76 -19.22
CA THR A 224 5.92 32.02 -20.38
C THR A 224 6.85 30.92 -20.87
N ILE A 225 8.03 30.75 -20.24
CA ILE A 225 9.10 29.87 -20.72
C ILE A 225 9.26 28.72 -19.73
N TRP A 226 9.38 27.51 -20.27
CA TRP A 226 9.74 26.31 -19.52
C TRP A 226 11.26 26.24 -19.34
N LYS A 227 11.72 26.12 -18.10
CA LYS A 227 13.13 25.95 -17.73
C LYS A 227 13.34 24.59 -17.08
N ASP A 228 14.37 23.88 -17.50
CA ASP A 228 14.77 22.64 -16.84
C ASP A 228 15.28 22.96 -15.42
N ILE A 229 14.84 22.17 -14.45
CA ILE A 229 15.27 22.27 -13.06
C ILE A 229 15.86 20.94 -12.61
N PRO A 230 16.83 20.96 -11.69
CA PRO A 230 17.43 19.75 -11.14
C PRO A 230 16.42 18.99 -10.27
N PHE A 231 16.57 17.66 -10.25
CA PHE A 231 15.69 16.76 -9.51
C PHE A 231 16.45 15.53 -9.04
N GLU A 232 15.94 14.91 -7.97
CA GLU A 232 16.34 13.59 -7.50
C GLU A 232 15.37 12.54 -8.04
N PHE A 233 15.90 11.44 -8.54
CA PHE A 233 15.09 10.34 -9.07
C PHE A 233 15.59 9.02 -8.49
N GLU A 234 14.72 8.35 -7.73
CA GLU A 234 15.08 7.14 -7.01
C GLU A 234 14.06 6.02 -7.18
N GLN A 235 14.54 4.79 -7.15
CA GLN A 235 13.69 3.60 -7.09
C GLN A 235 13.34 3.30 -5.64
N ASP A 236 12.07 3.00 -5.37
CA ASP A 236 11.62 2.57 -4.04
C ASP A 236 12.27 1.23 -3.67
N SER A 237 12.94 1.19 -2.52
CA SER A 237 13.67 0.01 -2.03
C SER A 237 12.79 -1.19 -1.73
N LEU A 238 11.50 -0.97 -1.47
CA LEU A 238 10.51 -2.01 -1.14
C LEU A 238 9.61 -2.37 -2.32
N ASN A 239 9.51 -1.49 -3.30
CA ASN A 239 8.70 -1.71 -4.50
C ASN A 239 9.53 -1.43 -5.76
N LEU A 240 10.14 -2.46 -6.31
CA LEU A 240 11.03 -2.37 -7.48
C LEU A 240 10.36 -1.83 -8.76
N ARG A 241 9.07 -1.65 -8.73
CA ARG A 241 8.26 -1.10 -9.83
C ARG A 241 7.91 0.37 -9.63
N ARG A 242 8.28 0.95 -8.47
CA ARG A 242 7.99 2.32 -8.13
C ARG A 242 9.24 3.17 -8.20
N PHE A 243 9.09 4.31 -8.85
CA PHE A 243 10.11 5.35 -8.91
C PHE A 243 9.51 6.66 -8.45
N ASN A 244 10.26 7.41 -7.67
CA ASN A 244 9.86 8.70 -7.13
C ASN A 244 10.78 9.79 -7.65
N LEU A 245 10.20 10.94 -7.98
CA LEU A 245 10.91 12.12 -8.40
C LEU A 245 10.59 13.27 -7.45
N TYR A 246 11.63 13.87 -6.93
CA TYR A 246 11.60 15.05 -6.06
C TYR A 246 12.38 16.17 -6.74
N PRO A 247 11.97 17.45 -6.61
CA PRO A 247 12.84 18.56 -7.01
C PRO A 247 14.06 18.57 -6.07
N GLU A 248 15.23 18.97 -6.55
CA GLU A 248 16.42 19.13 -5.71
C GLU A 248 16.21 20.19 -4.62
N ASN A 249 15.47 21.25 -4.96
CA ASN A 249 14.97 22.24 -4.03
C ASN A 249 13.46 21.99 -3.81
N ASP A 250 12.91 22.51 -2.70
CA ASP A 250 11.47 22.43 -2.44
C ASP A 250 10.64 22.98 -3.60
N TRP A 251 9.43 22.46 -3.75
CA TRP A 251 8.48 23.01 -4.72
C TRP A 251 8.15 24.47 -4.40
N GLU A 252 8.27 25.35 -5.38
CA GLU A 252 7.82 26.73 -5.21
C GLU A 252 6.29 26.79 -5.26
N PRO A 253 5.64 27.33 -4.20
CA PRO A 253 4.19 27.46 -4.18
C PRO A 253 3.65 28.27 -5.35
N THR A 254 2.46 27.94 -5.84
CA THR A 254 1.76 28.58 -6.95
C THR A 254 2.38 28.45 -8.34
N MET A 255 3.56 27.85 -8.45
CA MET A 255 4.25 27.66 -9.73
C MET A 255 3.71 26.44 -10.49
N GLU A 256 3.82 26.50 -11.81
CA GLU A 256 3.48 25.40 -12.72
C GLU A 256 4.73 24.60 -13.09
N TYR A 257 4.60 23.26 -13.07
CA TYR A 257 5.64 22.33 -13.40
C TYR A 257 5.19 21.38 -14.50
N GLU A 258 6.15 20.87 -15.24
CA GLU A 258 5.97 19.84 -16.26
C GLU A 258 6.97 18.72 -16.04
N PHE A 259 6.46 17.53 -15.81
CA PHE A 259 7.22 16.29 -15.78
C PHE A 259 7.08 15.60 -17.14
N SER A 260 8.18 15.16 -17.73
CA SER A 260 8.12 14.39 -18.96
C SER A 260 9.20 13.31 -19.00
N VAL A 261 8.87 12.23 -19.69
CA VAL A 261 9.76 11.08 -19.94
C VAL A 261 9.71 10.82 -21.45
N ASP A 262 10.88 10.69 -22.06
CA ASP A 262 10.96 10.38 -23.47
C ASP A 262 10.61 8.91 -23.74
N SER A 263 10.20 8.60 -24.96
CA SER A 263 9.92 7.22 -25.36
C SER A 263 11.15 6.35 -25.18
N THR A 264 10.95 5.10 -24.80
CA THR A 264 12.01 4.11 -24.54
C THR A 264 12.92 4.37 -23.30
N ALA A 265 12.60 5.36 -22.47
CA ALA A 265 13.39 5.68 -21.27
C ALA A 265 13.42 4.53 -20.24
N PHE A 266 12.37 3.74 -20.14
CA PHE A 266 12.29 2.60 -19.24
C PHE A 266 12.07 1.31 -20.03
N HIS A 267 12.82 0.28 -19.66
CA HIS A 267 12.68 -1.07 -20.19
C HIS A 267 12.29 -2.03 -19.07
N GLY A 268 11.16 -2.71 -19.23
CA GLY A 268 10.69 -3.76 -18.33
C GLY A 268 11.45 -5.07 -18.52
N ILE A 269 11.37 -5.96 -17.53
CA ILE A 269 12.07 -7.27 -17.58
C ILE A 269 11.53 -8.20 -18.69
N TYR A 270 10.35 -7.91 -19.27
CA TYR A 270 9.76 -8.69 -20.35
C TYR A 270 9.94 -8.06 -21.74
N GLY A 271 10.81 -7.04 -21.85
CA GLY A 271 11.20 -6.42 -23.11
C GLY A 271 10.24 -5.35 -23.64
N LEU A 272 9.21 -4.98 -22.87
CA LEU A 272 8.40 -3.81 -23.18
C LEU A 272 9.15 -2.53 -22.75
N PHE A 273 8.87 -1.44 -23.44
CA PHE A 273 9.42 -0.13 -23.12
C PHE A 273 8.31 0.92 -23.02
N THR A 274 8.61 2.03 -22.33
CA THR A 274 7.64 3.13 -22.16
C THR A 274 7.41 3.91 -23.43
N ASP A 275 6.19 4.37 -23.62
CA ASP A 275 5.89 5.46 -24.52
C ASP A 275 6.24 6.80 -23.87
N LYS A 276 6.15 7.88 -24.63
CA LYS A 276 6.36 9.24 -24.11
C LYS A 276 5.31 9.58 -23.05
N ILE A 277 5.80 10.08 -21.92
CA ILE A 277 4.97 10.57 -20.80
C ILE A 277 5.11 12.07 -20.72
N LYS A 278 4.01 12.76 -20.49
CA LYS A 278 4.00 14.19 -20.23
C LYS A 278 2.86 14.54 -19.29
N GLN A 279 3.18 15.17 -18.17
CA GLN A 279 2.24 15.55 -17.14
C GLN A 279 2.57 16.94 -16.61
N SER A 280 1.58 17.83 -16.62
CA SER A 280 1.73 19.15 -16.03
C SER A 280 0.91 19.27 -14.75
N PHE A 281 1.42 19.98 -13.77
CA PHE A 281 0.76 20.20 -12.49
C PHE A 281 1.12 21.58 -11.94
N LYS A 282 0.31 22.06 -11.02
CA LYS A 282 0.53 23.32 -10.30
C LYS A 282 0.70 23.00 -8.83
N VAL A 283 1.68 23.62 -8.19
CA VAL A 283 1.88 23.52 -6.74
C VAL A 283 0.90 24.44 -6.02
N ARG A 284 0.30 23.95 -4.94
CA ARG A 284 -0.65 24.68 -4.11
C ARG A 284 0.00 25.89 -3.47
N SER A 285 -0.82 26.89 -3.16
CA SER A 285 -0.40 28.02 -2.35
C SER A 285 -0.22 27.60 -0.89
N GLU A 286 0.72 28.22 -0.19
CA GLU A 286 0.87 28.04 1.26
C GLU A 286 -0.40 28.45 2.03
N ASP A 287 -1.15 29.41 1.51
CA ASP A 287 -2.41 29.88 2.09
C ASP A 287 -3.53 28.80 2.08
N GLU A 288 -3.36 27.74 1.30
CA GLU A 288 -4.30 26.60 1.28
C GLU A 288 -4.09 25.64 2.46
N TYR A 289 -3.04 25.83 3.26
CA TYR A 289 -2.72 24.98 4.39
C TYR A 289 -2.94 25.69 5.71
N PHE A 290 -3.26 24.91 6.70
CA PHE A 290 -3.30 25.37 8.09
C PHE A 290 -2.45 24.46 8.99
N THR A 291 -2.12 24.99 10.15
CA THR A 291 -1.37 24.28 11.18
C THR A 291 -2.24 24.12 12.41
N LEU A 292 -2.28 22.90 12.96
CA LEU A 292 -2.91 22.64 14.24
C LEU A 292 -1.84 22.50 15.33
N HIS A 293 -1.95 23.28 16.37
CA HIS A 293 -1.10 23.22 17.56
C HIS A 293 -1.89 22.65 18.72
N PHE A 294 -1.50 21.50 19.21
CA PHE A 294 -2.07 20.91 20.40
C PHE A 294 -1.15 21.16 21.60
N ILE A 295 -1.72 21.71 22.68
CA ILE A 295 -1.06 21.83 23.96
C ILE A 295 -1.65 20.75 24.87
N VAL A 296 -0.81 19.82 25.31
CA VAL A 296 -1.22 18.66 26.10
C VAL A 296 -0.57 18.78 27.48
N THR A 297 -1.39 18.98 28.52
CA THR A 297 -0.92 19.10 29.90
C THR A 297 -1.06 17.79 30.64
N GLY A 298 -0.08 17.43 31.44
CA GLY A 298 -0.10 16.20 32.24
C GLY A 298 0.04 14.91 31.41
N ALA A 299 0.60 15.03 30.21
CA ALA A 299 0.82 13.88 29.32
C ALA A 299 1.97 13.00 29.84
N ASP A 300 1.81 11.69 29.61
CA ASP A 300 2.90 10.74 29.70
C ASP A 300 3.97 11.04 28.65
N PRO A 301 5.27 10.79 28.91
CA PRO A 301 6.34 10.97 27.91
C PRO A 301 6.15 10.20 26.60
N GLN A 302 5.32 9.18 26.60
CA GLN A 302 4.98 8.39 25.41
C GLN A 302 3.61 8.76 24.81
N ALA A 303 2.97 9.82 25.29
CA ALA A 303 1.71 10.27 24.77
C ALA A 303 1.84 10.74 23.31
N PHE A 304 0.83 10.50 22.53
CA PHE A 304 0.75 10.96 21.13
C PHE A 304 -0.64 11.52 20.83
N VAL A 305 -0.71 12.37 19.85
CA VAL A 305 -1.96 12.91 19.28
C VAL A 305 -2.16 12.28 17.90
N GLU A 306 -3.37 11.82 17.63
CA GLU A 306 -3.78 11.31 16.33
C GLU A 306 -4.86 12.20 15.72
N LEU A 307 -4.68 12.51 14.44
CA LEU A 307 -5.75 13.08 13.63
C LEU A 307 -6.47 11.92 12.94
N LEU A 308 -7.78 11.88 13.10
CA LEU A 308 -8.63 10.87 12.52
C LEU A 308 -9.45 11.46 11.36
N ASP A 309 -9.77 10.65 10.37
CA ASP A 309 -10.76 11.01 9.36
C ASP A 309 -12.20 10.81 9.89
N THR A 310 -13.18 11.08 9.05
CA THR A 310 -14.62 10.92 9.40
C THR A 310 -15.05 9.47 9.65
N GLN A 311 -14.17 8.50 9.43
CA GLN A 311 -14.38 7.07 9.65
C GLN A 311 -13.53 6.52 10.81
N ASP A 312 -13.01 7.41 11.67
CA ASP A 312 -12.12 7.10 12.79
C ASP A 312 -10.80 6.42 12.39
N LYS A 313 -10.38 6.60 11.14
CA LYS A 313 -9.10 6.09 10.66
C LYS A 313 -8.00 7.12 10.91
N VAL A 314 -6.88 6.67 11.45
CA VAL A 314 -5.72 7.53 11.70
C VAL A 314 -5.13 8.04 10.39
N VAL A 315 -5.16 9.35 10.20
CA VAL A 315 -4.55 10.06 9.07
C VAL A 315 -3.12 10.46 9.38
N ARG A 316 -2.90 11.04 10.55
CA ARG A 316 -1.57 11.46 11.03
C ARG A 316 -1.43 11.21 12.53
N ARG A 317 -0.19 10.94 12.97
CA ARG A 317 0.16 10.77 14.38
C ARG A 317 1.41 11.61 14.68
N ARG A 318 1.43 12.27 15.85
CA ARG A 318 2.57 12.99 16.40
C ARG A 318 2.77 12.63 17.84
N LEU A 319 4.02 12.38 18.22
CA LEU A 319 4.40 12.26 19.63
C LEU A 319 4.25 13.63 20.31
N VAL A 320 3.88 13.63 21.58
CA VAL A 320 3.84 14.86 22.39
C VAL A 320 5.26 15.14 22.87
N GLU A 321 5.86 16.20 22.38
CA GLU A 321 7.19 16.67 22.76
C GLU A 321 7.05 18.00 23.52
N ASP A 322 7.60 18.10 24.71
CA ASP A 322 7.51 19.29 25.56
C ASP A 322 6.08 19.82 25.77
N GLY A 323 5.11 18.90 25.89
CA GLY A 323 3.70 19.25 26.04
C GLY A 323 3.03 19.77 24.79
N ARG A 324 3.61 19.55 23.60
CA ARG A 324 3.06 19.99 22.31
C ARG A 324 3.02 18.84 21.29
N ALA A 325 2.03 18.93 20.38
CA ALA A 325 1.98 18.12 19.17
C ALA A 325 1.50 19.00 18.02
N ASP A 326 2.36 19.26 17.06
CA ASP A 326 2.10 20.17 15.93
C ASP A 326 1.89 19.40 14.64
N PHE A 327 0.84 19.76 13.92
CA PHE A 327 0.50 19.22 12.61
C PHE A 327 0.53 20.33 11.58
N TYR A 328 1.51 20.31 10.71
CA TYR A 328 1.70 21.27 9.64
C TYR A 328 1.10 20.79 8.33
N TYR A 329 0.81 21.73 7.43
CA TYR A 329 0.33 21.48 6.07
C TYR A 329 -0.93 20.59 6.04
N LEU A 330 -1.95 20.97 6.79
CA LEU A 330 -3.27 20.35 6.76
C LEU A 330 -4.14 21.11 5.74
N ASN A 331 -4.89 20.38 4.91
CA ASN A 331 -5.78 20.93 3.90
C ASN A 331 -7.14 20.21 3.89
#